data_01509011ce81d72694a1c193ac01c996
#
_entry.id   01509011ce81d72694a1c193ac01c996
#
_cell.length_a   1.000
_cell.length_b   1.000
_cell.length_c   1.000
_cell.angle_alpha   90.00
_cell.angle_beta   90.00
_cell.angle_gamma   90.00
#
_symmetry.space_group_name_H-M   'P 1'
#
loop_
_entity.id
_entity.type
_entity.pdbx_description
1 polymer ?
#
loop_
_entity_poly.entity_id
_entity_poly.type
_entity_poly.pdbx_seq_one_letter_code
_entity_poly.pdbx_strand_id
1 'polypeptide(L)'
;DERELSLDIDRELQARQDLIAGFWDNLVLDTPDPVINTMFAFAKIRGAESIYDTKGGLMHSPGGESYYAAIWANDQAEYINPFFPYLGYEVGNRSALCSYEHFARFMNPEYKPLPSSIIAEGIDVWAGAGDRGDAAMVAYGASRYALSKGDKAEAEKLWPLIEWCLEYCRRNLNESGV
;
A
#
# COMPACT_ATOMS: atom_id res chain seq x y z
N ASP A 1 30.57 2.11 0.34
CA ASP A 1 30.08 2.86 1.50
C ASP A 1 30.62 2.21 2.77
N GLU A 2 31.11 3.01 3.74
CA GLU A 2 31.63 2.51 5.02
C GLU A 2 30.59 1.68 5.80
N ARG A 3 29.30 1.96 5.61
CA ARG A 3 28.21 1.17 6.21
C ARG A 3 28.14 -0.24 5.66
N GLU A 4 28.38 -0.42 4.37
CA GLU A 4 28.36 -1.75 3.72
C GLU A 4 29.53 -2.61 4.19
N LEU A 5 30.66 -1.99 4.49
CA LEU A 5 31.86 -2.69 5.01
C LEU A 5 31.72 -3.15 6.47
N SER A 6 30.74 -2.61 7.20
CA SER A 6 30.45 -2.95 8.60
C SER A 6 29.28 -3.92 8.78
N LEU A 7 28.65 -4.39 7.70
CA LEU A 7 27.54 -5.33 7.79
C LEU A 7 28.00 -6.69 8.31
N ASP A 8 27.28 -7.18 9.31
CA ASP A 8 27.37 -8.56 9.75
C ASP A 8 26.51 -9.44 8.84
N ILE A 9 27.14 -10.08 7.87
CA ILE A 9 26.48 -10.85 6.82
C ILE A 9 25.63 -11.99 7.42
N ASP A 10 26.13 -12.67 8.45
CA ASP A 10 25.41 -13.80 9.06
C ASP A 10 24.16 -13.32 9.78
N ARG A 11 24.23 -12.18 10.45
CA ARG A 11 23.08 -11.54 11.10
C ARG A 11 22.04 -11.10 10.08
N GLU A 12 22.45 -10.48 8.99
CA GLU A 12 21.53 -10.02 7.95
C GLU A 12 20.88 -11.21 7.21
N LEU A 13 21.63 -12.29 6.98
CA LEU A 13 21.10 -13.51 6.42
C LEU A 13 20.07 -14.15 7.35
N GLN A 14 20.36 -14.24 8.64
CA GLN A 14 19.43 -14.77 9.62
C GLN A 14 18.15 -13.92 9.70
N ALA A 15 18.26 -12.59 9.74
CA ALA A 15 17.12 -11.69 9.75
C ALA A 15 16.23 -11.87 8.50
N ARG A 16 16.85 -12.11 7.34
CA ARG A 16 16.12 -12.41 6.11
C ARG A 16 15.40 -13.76 6.17
N GLN A 17 16.05 -14.78 6.71
CA GLN A 17 15.44 -16.10 6.87
C GLN A 17 14.25 -16.05 7.84
N ASP A 18 14.38 -15.34 8.95
CA ASP A 18 13.34 -15.17 9.95
C ASP A 18 12.13 -14.42 9.37
N LEU A 19 12.37 -13.38 8.57
CA LEU A 19 11.32 -12.63 7.87
C LEU A 19 10.53 -13.54 6.92
N ILE A 20 11.22 -14.34 6.10
CA ILE A 20 10.58 -15.25 5.15
C ILE A 20 9.80 -16.34 5.90
N ALA A 21 10.36 -16.92 6.96
CA ALA A 21 9.69 -17.90 7.79
C ALA A 21 8.40 -17.30 8.39
N GLY A 22 8.45 -16.07 8.90
CA GLY A 22 7.27 -15.38 9.41
C GLY A 22 6.17 -15.22 8.37
N PHE A 23 6.51 -14.90 7.11
CA PHE A 23 5.51 -14.85 6.04
C PHE A 23 4.95 -16.22 5.69
N TRP A 24 5.73 -17.29 5.78
CA TRP A 24 5.24 -18.64 5.50
C TRP A 24 4.31 -19.16 6.58
N ASP A 25 4.57 -18.81 7.82
CA ASP A 25 3.77 -19.24 8.96
C ASP A 25 2.47 -18.44 9.14
N ASN A 26 2.43 -17.19 8.62
CA ASN A 26 1.24 -16.35 8.68
C ASN A 26 0.37 -16.54 7.42
N LEU A 27 -0.95 -16.57 7.61
CA LEU A 27 -1.94 -16.69 6.54
C LEU A 27 -1.61 -17.84 5.58
N VAL A 28 -1.66 -19.05 6.09
CA VAL A 28 -1.35 -20.26 5.33
C VAL A 28 -2.54 -20.65 4.45
N LEU A 29 -2.28 -20.85 3.17
CA LEU A 29 -3.24 -21.44 2.23
C LEU A 29 -2.91 -22.92 2.05
N ASP A 30 -3.86 -23.79 2.38
CA ASP A 30 -3.75 -25.23 2.19
C ASP A 30 -4.91 -25.74 1.31
N THR A 31 -4.61 -26.05 0.07
CA THR A 31 -5.54 -26.57 -0.92
C THR A 31 -5.03 -27.88 -1.49
N PRO A 32 -5.88 -28.68 -2.17
CA PRO A 32 -5.43 -29.88 -2.86
C PRO A 32 -4.42 -29.63 -3.99
N ASP A 33 -4.29 -28.37 -4.45
CA ASP A 33 -3.34 -28.00 -5.51
C ASP A 33 -2.06 -27.37 -4.93
N PRO A 34 -0.93 -28.07 -4.93
CA PRO A 34 0.32 -27.57 -4.39
C PRO A 34 0.87 -26.35 -5.16
N VAL A 35 0.49 -26.17 -6.42
CA VAL A 35 0.92 -25.02 -7.22
C VAL A 35 0.28 -23.75 -6.68
N ILE A 36 -1.02 -23.79 -6.38
CA ILE A 36 -1.74 -22.66 -5.78
C ILE A 36 -1.16 -22.30 -4.42
N ASN A 37 -0.89 -23.30 -3.57
CA ASN A 37 -0.29 -23.10 -2.26
C ASN A 37 1.08 -22.42 -2.35
N THR A 38 1.91 -22.89 -3.27
CA THR A 38 3.25 -22.32 -3.51
C THR A 38 3.16 -20.91 -4.07
N MET A 39 2.30 -20.67 -5.06
CA MET A 39 2.09 -19.34 -5.63
C MET A 39 1.64 -18.34 -4.57
N PHE A 40 0.74 -18.72 -3.69
CA PHE A 40 0.27 -17.86 -2.61
C PHE A 40 1.39 -17.53 -1.62
N ALA A 41 2.21 -18.52 -1.22
CA ALA A 41 3.35 -18.29 -0.35
C ALA A 41 4.35 -17.30 -0.96
N PHE A 42 4.65 -17.43 -2.26
CA PHE A 42 5.51 -16.48 -2.98
C PHE A 42 4.88 -15.09 -3.14
N ALA A 43 3.58 -14.99 -3.36
CA ALA A 43 2.88 -13.72 -3.49
C ALA A 43 3.02 -12.87 -2.22
N LYS A 44 3.00 -13.49 -1.03
CA LYS A 44 3.23 -12.81 0.26
C LYS A 44 4.62 -12.16 0.30
N ILE A 45 5.65 -12.90 -0.09
CA ILE A 45 7.03 -12.41 -0.12
C ILE A 45 7.16 -11.27 -1.12
N ARG A 46 6.64 -11.46 -2.34
CA ARG A 46 6.72 -10.44 -3.40
C ARG A 46 6.04 -9.13 -3.02
N GLY A 47 4.86 -9.20 -2.41
CA GLY A 47 4.18 -8.01 -1.91
C GLY A 47 4.97 -7.29 -0.83
N ALA A 48 5.63 -8.03 0.06
CA ALA A 48 6.41 -7.46 1.16
C ALA A 48 7.76 -6.87 0.74
N GLU A 49 8.37 -7.37 -0.35
CA GLU A 49 9.70 -6.96 -0.82
C GLU A 49 9.73 -5.60 -1.53
N SER A 50 8.60 -5.10 -1.97
CA SER A 50 8.53 -3.88 -2.78
C SER A 50 8.38 -2.60 -1.97
N ILE A 51 8.77 -2.60 -0.70
CA ILE A 51 8.71 -1.44 0.18
C ILE A 51 10.09 -0.79 0.27
N TYR A 52 10.13 0.50 -0.04
CA TYR A 52 11.33 1.33 0.00
C TYR A 52 11.26 2.32 1.16
N ASP A 53 12.34 2.43 1.91
CA ASP A 53 12.51 3.50 2.91
C ASP A 53 13.03 4.75 2.21
N THR A 54 12.15 5.73 2.03
CA THR A 54 12.41 6.97 1.31
C THR A 54 12.33 8.17 2.22
N LYS A 55 12.72 9.34 1.74
CA LYS A 55 12.55 10.61 2.47
C LYS A 55 11.08 10.95 2.71
N GLY A 56 10.18 10.44 1.87
CA GLY A 56 8.74 10.59 2.05
C GLY A 56 8.11 9.55 2.98
N GLY A 57 8.91 8.67 3.57
CA GLY A 57 8.51 7.54 4.39
C GLY A 57 8.53 6.22 3.65
N LEU A 58 7.93 5.20 4.21
CA LEU A 58 7.86 3.88 3.60
C LEU A 58 6.90 3.90 2.41
N MET A 59 7.40 3.59 1.23
CA MET A 59 6.63 3.55 0.00
C MET A 59 6.69 2.17 -0.63
N HIS A 60 5.54 1.54 -0.81
CA HIS A 60 5.41 0.33 -1.60
C HIS A 60 5.37 0.69 -3.08
N SER A 61 6.33 0.21 -3.85
CA SER A 61 6.32 0.39 -5.30
C SER A 61 5.56 -0.75 -5.98
N PRO A 62 4.72 -0.47 -6.98
CA PRO A 62 4.02 -1.51 -7.72
C PRO A 62 4.96 -2.38 -8.59
N GLY A 63 6.22 -1.98 -8.71
CA GLY A 63 7.14 -2.57 -9.66
C GLY A 63 7.02 -1.95 -11.04
N GLY A 64 7.55 -2.61 -12.05
CA GLY A 64 7.53 -2.14 -13.43
C GLY A 64 8.89 -2.20 -14.09
N GLU A 65 9.00 -1.64 -15.29
CA GLU A 65 10.24 -1.68 -16.08
C GLU A 65 11.37 -0.84 -15.48
N SER A 66 11.01 0.20 -14.72
CA SER A 66 11.97 1.08 -14.07
C SER A 66 11.77 1.04 -12.56
N TYR A 67 12.84 0.79 -11.84
CA TYR A 67 12.83 0.85 -10.38
C TYR A 67 12.69 2.30 -9.91
N TYR A 68 11.60 2.62 -9.26
CA TYR A 68 11.36 3.93 -8.67
C TYR A 68 10.44 3.80 -7.44
N ALA A 69 10.66 4.66 -6.46
CA ALA A 69 9.78 4.76 -5.31
C ALA A 69 8.54 5.57 -5.70
N ALA A 70 7.42 4.89 -5.79
CA ALA A 70 6.12 5.49 -6.11
C ALA A 70 5.00 4.70 -5.47
N ILE A 71 3.89 5.40 -5.21
CA ILE A 71 2.62 4.79 -4.84
C ILE A 71 1.60 5.08 -5.94
N TRP A 72 0.84 4.05 -6.30
CA TRP A 72 -0.27 4.16 -7.23
C TRP A 72 -1.57 3.87 -6.49
N ALA A 73 -2.61 4.68 -6.74
CA ALA A 73 -3.86 4.59 -5.99
C ALA A 73 -4.45 3.18 -6.03
N ASN A 74 -4.58 2.57 -7.21
CA ASN A 74 -5.12 1.23 -7.35
C ASN A 74 -4.25 0.18 -6.67
N ASP A 75 -2.95 0.19 -6.98
CA ASP A 75 -2.02 -0.86 -6.52
C ASP A 75 -1.91 -0.88 -5.00
N GLN A 76 -1.80 0.28 -4.38
CA GLN A 76 -1.76 0.37 -2.93
C GLN A 76 -3.12 0.12 -2.30
N ALA A 77 -4.13 0.85 -2.72
CA ALA A 77 -5.42 0.87 -2.04
C ALA A 77 -6.19 -0.43 -2.23
N GLU A 78 -6.24 -0.97 -3.45
CA GLU A 78 -7.06 -2.15 -3.74
C GLU A 78 -6.37 -3.44 -3.35
N TYR A 79 -5.08 -3.57 -3.67
CA TYR A 79 -4.39 -4.87 -3.58
C TYR A 79 -3.56 -5.02 -2.32
N ILE A 80 -2.56 -4.18 -2.12
CA ILE A 80 -1.51 -4.48 -1.14
C ILE A 80 -1.80 -3.97 0.27
N ASN A 81 -2.30 -2.73 0.42
CA ASN A 81 -2.48 -2.15 1.74
C ASN A 81 -3.44 -2.94 2.63
N PRO A 82 -4.63 -3.37 2.13
CA PRO A 82 -5.54 -4.19 2.93
C PRO A 82 -5.02 -5.60 3.22
N PHE A 83 -3.98 -6.03 2.53
CA PHE A 83 -3.38 -7.36 2.71
C PHE A 83 -2.35 -7.42 3.84
N PHE A 84 -1.59 -6.34 4.07
CA PHE A 84 -0.54 -6.30 5.08
C PHE A 84 -0.98 -6.67 6.50
N PRO A 85 -2.15 -6.24 7.01
CA PRO A 85 -2.62 -6.66 8.33
C PRO A 85 -2.73 -8.17 8.49
N TYR A 86 -3.15 -8.89 7.45
CA TYR A 86 -3.25 -10.37 7.47
C TYR A 86 -1.89 -11.05 7.54
N LEU A 87 -0.85 -10.40 7.04
CA LEU A 87 0.52 -10.91 7.13
C LEU A 87 1.17 -10.67 8.49
N GLY A 88 0.57 -9.83 9.33
CA GLY A 88 1.20 -9.39 10.57
C GLY A 88 2.52 -8.62 10.33
N TYR A 89 2.68 -8.02 9.16
CA TYR A 89 3.92 -7.36 8.73
C TYR A 89 3.87 -5.86 9.01
N GLU A 90 4.50 -5.45 10.10
CA GLU A 90 4.42 -4.07 10.59
C GLU A 90 5.01 -3.04 9.62
N VAL A 91 6.09 -3.37 8.91
CA VAL A 91 6.64 -2.48 7.88
C VAL A 91 5.62 -2.27 6.75
N GLY A 92 4.90 -3.32 6.37
CA GLY A 92 3.80 -3.24 5.41
C GLY A 92 2.66 -2.35 5.92
N ASN A 93 2.23 -2.54 7.17
CA ASN A 93 1.19 -1.70 7.77
C ASN A 93 1.59 -0.22 7.78
N ARG A 94 2.82 0.09 8.16
CA ARG A 94 3.35 1.45 8.13
C ARG A 94 3.42 2.02 6.72
N SER A 95 3.78 1.22 5.71
CA SER A 95 3.79 1.67 4.32
C SER A 95 2.37 1.96 3.81
N ALA A 96 1.38 1.17 4.23
CA ALA A 96 -0.03 1.40 3.92
C ALA A 96 -0.52 2.73 4.50
N LEU A 97 -0.27 3.00 5.78
CA LEU A 97 -0.63 4.27 6.41
C LEU A 97 0.07 5.45 5.72
N CYS A 98 1.37 5.33 5.44
CA CYS A 98 2.14 6.35 4.74
C CYS A 98 1.52 6.68 3.37
N SER A 99 1.10 5.67 2.60
CA SER A 99 0.46 5.90 1.31
C SER A 99 -0.86 6.67 1.42
N TYR A 100 -1.71 6.32 2.39
CA TYR A 100 -2.96 7.05 2.63
C TYR A 100 -2.71 8.48 3.12
N GLU A 101 -1.69 8.72 3.96
CA GLU A 101 -1.27 10.05 4.37
C GLU A 101 -0.80 10.90 3.19
N HIS A 102 -0.09 10.30 2.23
CA HIS A 102 0.28 10.98 1.00
C HIS A 102 -0.94 11.39 0.19
N PHE A 103 -1.91 10.51 -0.03
CA PHE A 103 -3.15 10.87 -0.74
C PHE A 103 -3.97 11.92 0.02
N ALA A 104 -4.02 11.85 1.35
CA ALA A 104 -4.75 12.83 2.17
C ALA A 104 -4.25 14.26 1.99
N ARG A 105 -2.97 14.48 1.65
CA ARG A 105 -2.42 15.81 1.39
C ARG A 105 -3.02 16.50 0.16
N PHE A 106 -3.67 15.74 -0.72
CA PHE A 106 -4.33 16.25 -1.93
C PHE A 106 -5.82 16.52 -1.75
N MET A 107 -6.39 16.23 -0.57
CA MET A 107 -7.73 16.67 -0.24
C MET A 107 -7.83 18.19 -0.35
N ASN A 108 -8.86 18.67 -1.02
CA ASN A 108 -9.04 20.09 -1.27
C ASN A 108 -10.53 20.47 -1.18
N PRO A 109 -10.85 21.73 -0.85
CA PRO A 109 -12.24 22.16 -0.65
C PRO A 109 -13.07 22.19 -1.95
N GLU A 110 -12.41 22.25 -3.10
CA GLU A 110 -13.05 22.26 -4.41
C GLU A 110 -13.37 20.85 -4.91
N TYR A 111 -12.93 19.80 -4.21
CA TYR A 111 -13.07 18.39 -4.62
C TYR A 111 -12.51 18.15 -6.03
N LYS A 112 -11.29 18.63 -6.30
CA LYS A 112 -10.55 18.28 -7.50
C LYS A 112 -9.97 16.87 -7.37
N PRO A 113 -9.75 16.17 -8.51
CA PRO A 113 -9.25 14.79 -8.49
C PRO A 113 -7.95 14.62 -7.69
N LEU A 114 -7.82 13.48 -7.03
CA LEU A 114 -6.55 13.02 -6.48
C LEU A 114 -5.61 12.62 -7.61
N PRO A 115 -4.27 12.73 -7.42
CA PRO A 115 -3.33 12.19 -8.39
C PRO A 115 -3.42 10.66 -8.43
N SER A 116 -3.26 10.07 -9.62
CA SER A 116 -3.22 8.61 -9.77
C SER A 116 -1.97 7.99 -9.16
N SER A 117 -0.87 8.74 -9.14
CA SER A 117 0.40 8.29 -8.57
C SER A 117 1.13 9.44 -7.87
N ILE A 118 1.78 9.09 -6.76
CA ILE A 118 2.68 9.97 -6.02
C ILE A 118 4.06 9.35 -6.06
N ILE A 119 5.02 10.06 -6.65
CA ILE A 119 6.36 9.59 -6.95
C ILE A 119 7.43 10.44 -6.26
N ALA A 120 8.68 10.08 -6.45
CA ALA A 120 9.82 10.84 -5.95
C ALA A 120 9.70 11.22 -4.48
N GLU A 121 9.50 10.23 -3.64
CA GLU A 121 9.47 10.41 -2.18
C GLU A 121 8.30 11.29 -1.68
N GLY A 122 7.22 11.32 -2.46
CA GLY A 122 6.03 12.11 -2.16
C GLY A 122 6.10 13.57 -2.66
N ILE A 123 7.10 13.92 -3.46
CA ILE A 123 7.31 15.29 -3.97
C ILE A 123 6.60 15.48 -5.30
N ASP A 124 6.75 14.54 -6.23
CA ASP A 124 6.15 14.60 -7.55
C ASP A 124 4.86 13.78 -7.62
N VAL A 125 4.01 14.17 -8.58
CA VAL A 125 2.75 13.49 -8.85
C VAL A 125 2.60 13.22 -10.35
N TRP A 126 1.90 12.14 -10.67
CA TRP A 126 1.47 11.88 -12.03
C TRP A 126 -0.06 11.87 -12.07
N ALA A 127 -0.62 12.75 -12.88
CA ALA A 127 -2.05 12.92 -13.07
C ALA A 127 -2.45 12.97 -14.55
N GLY A 128 -1.55 12.50 -15.43
CA GLY A 128 -1.71 12.65 -16.89
C GLY A 128 -2.87 11.90 -17.51
N ALA A 129 -3.43 10.91 -16.83
CA ALA A 129 -4.59 10.17 -17.31
C ALA A 129 -5.94 10.76 -16.84
N GLY A 130 -5.92 11.83 -16.03
CA GLY A 130 -7.13 12.32 -15.35
C GLY A 130 -7.57 11.38 -14.22
N ASP A 131 -8.81 11.55 -13.79
CA ASP A 131 -9.41 10.66 -12.79
C ASP A 131 -9.79 9.32 -13.43
N ARG A 132 -9.32 8.24 -12.84
CA ARG A 132 -9.61 6.85 -13.25
C ARG A 132 -10.28 6.06 -12.14
N GLY A 133 -10.97 6.74 -11.23
CA GLY A 133 -11.57 6.14 -10.04
C GLY A 133 -10.62 6.11 -8.83
N ASP A 134 -9.56 6.90 -8.86
CA ASP A 134 -8.52 6.91 -7.82
C ASP A 134 -9.10 7.21 -6.43
N ALA A 135 -10.00 8.18 -6.31
CA ALA A 135 -10.64 8.49 -5.03
C ALA A 135 -11.53 7.33 -4.54
N ALA A 136 -12.26 6.67 -5.43
CA ALA A 136 -13.07 5.50 -5.07
C ALA A 136 -12.19 4.35 -4.56
N MET A 137 -11.07 4.08 -5.25
CA MET A 137 -10.11 3.07 -4.84
C MET A 137 -9.47 3.38 -3.49
N VAL A 138 -9.08 4.63 -3.25
CA VAL A 138 -8.52 5.07 -1.97
C VAL A 138 -9.53 4.89 -0.84
N ALA A 139 -10.80 5.30 -1.02
CA ALA A 139 -11.84 5.09 -0.02
C ALA A 139 -12.06 3.60 0.29
N TYR A 140 -12.16 2.79 -0.77
CA TYR A 140 -12.36 1.35 -0.66
C TYR A 140 -11.20 0.67 0.09
N GLY A 141 -9.97 0.96 -0.33
CA GLY A 141 -8.78 0.35 0.26
C GLY A 141 -8.52 0.79 1.70
N ALA A 142 -8.65 2.08 2.00
CA ALA A 142 -8.48 2.60 3.35
C ALA A 142 -9.52 2.01 4.31
N SER A 143 -10.77 1.86 3.86
CA SER A 143 -11.82 1.20 4.66
C SER A 143 -11.50 -0.27 4.93
N ARG A 144 -11.05 -1.01 3.92
CA ARG A 144 -10.66 -2.43 4.07
C ARG A 144 -9.43 -2.58 4.97
N TYR A 145 -8.45 -1.71 4.82
CA TYR A 145 -7.28 -1.70 5.70
C TYR A 145 -7.69 -1.49 7.15
N ALA A 146 -8.50 -0.46 7.44
CA ALA A 146 -8.98 -0.17 8.79
C ALA A 146 -9.74 -1.35 9.41
N LEU A 147 -10.60 -2.02 8.61
CA LEU A 147 -11.34 -3.21 9.07
C LEU A 147 -10.43 -4.41 9.32
N SER A 148 -9.47 -4.68 8.45
CA SER A 148 -8.55 -5.80 8.60
C SER A 148 -7.54 -5.60 9.72
N LYS A 149 -7.09 -4.36 9.93
CA LYS A 149 -6.18 -4.01 11.03
C LYS A 149 -6.87 -4.06 12.39
N GLY A 150 -8.14 -3.64 12.46
CA GLY A 150 -8.92 -3.63 13.69
C GLY A 150 -8.43 -2.63 14.74
N ASP A 151 -7.62 -1.65 14.34
CA ASP A 151 -7.14 -0.58 15.21
C ASP A 151 -8.02 0.66 15.08
N LYS A 152 -8.67 1.03 16.18
CA LYS A 152 -9.60 2.17 16.21
C LYS A 152 -8.90 3.50 15.95
N ALA A 153 -7.71 3.72 16.48
CA ALA A 153 -7.00 4.97 16.32
C ALA A 153 -6.54 5.17 14.88
N GLU A 154 -6.06 4.10 14.22
CA GLU A 154 -5.74 4.14 12.79
C GLU A 154 -6.99 4.36 11.94
N ALA A 155 -8.12 3.74 12.27
CA ALA A 155 -9.38 3.94 11.57
C ALA A 155 -9.86 5.40 11.68
N GLU A 156 -9.81 5.99 12.88
CA GLU A 156 -10.15 7.40 13.11
C GLU A 156 -9.23 8.36 12.33
N LYS A 157 -7.96 8.03 12.19
CA LYS A 157 -6.99 8.80 11.40
C LYS A 157 -7.28 8.74 9.89
N LEU A 158 -7.75 7.60 9.39
CA LEU A 158 -8.08 7.40 7.98
C LEU A 158 -9.46 7.95 7.61
N TRP A 159 -10.36 8.10 8.58
CA TRP A 159 -11.75 8.49 8.33
C TRP A 159 -11.92 9.78 7.51
N PRO A 160 -11.19 10.88 7.77
CA PRO A 160 -11.33 12.10 6.98
C PRO A 160 -11.03 11.90 5.49
N LEU A 161 -10.03 11.07 5.17
CA LEU A 161 -9.70 10.75 3.78
C LEU A 161 -10.83 9.92 3.12
N ILE A 162 -11.33 8.91 3.84
CA ILE A 162 -12.44 8.06 3.35
C ILE A 162 -13.66 8.93 3.07
N GLU A 163 -14.04 9.77 4.01
CA GLU A 163 -15.21 10.66 3.89
C GLU A 163 -15.05 11.63 2.72
N TRP A 164 -13.88 12.25 2.58
CA TRP A 164 -13.58 13.16 1.47
C TRP A 164 -13.67 12.43 0.12
N CYS A 165 -13.10 11.25 0.00
CA CYS A 165 -13.14 10.47 -1.23
C CYS A 165 -14.56 10.05 -1.60
N LEU A 166 -15.38 9.64 -0.64
CA LEU A 166 -16.79 9.30 -0.86
C LEU A 166 -17.60 10.52 -1.31
N GLU A 167 -17.38 11.68 -0.71
CA GLU A 167 -18.03 12.93 -1.12
C GLU A 167 -17.59 13.37 -2.51
N TYR A 168 -16.29 13.22 -2.84
CA TYR A 168 -15.78 13.42 -4.19
C TYR A 168 -16.54 12.54 -5.20
N CYS A 169 -16.66 11.24 -4.94
CA CYS A 169 -17.39 10.32 -5.82
C CYS A 169 -18.86 10.74 -5.95
N ARG A 170 -19.53 11.07 -4.84
CA ARG A 170 -20.92 11.52 -4.85
C ARG A 170 -21.15 12.74 -5.75
N ARG A 171 -20.21 13.69 -5.75
CA ARG A 171 -20.29 14.92 -6.57
C ARG A 171 -20.08 14.66 -8.06
N ASN A 172 -19.41 13.57 -8.40
CA ASN A 172 -19.07 13.22 -9.79
C ASN A 172 -19.99 12.13 -10.39
N LEU A 173 -21.02 11.72 -9.66
CA LEU A 173 -22.03 10.82 -10.22
C LEU A 173 -22.70 11.46 -11.44
N ASN A 174 -22.79 10.70 -12.53
CA ASN A 174 -23.56 11.10 -13.70
C ASN A 174 -25.06 10.74 -13.55
N GLU A 175 -25.87 11.03 -14.56
CA GLU A 175 -27.31 10.74 -14.54
C GLU A 175 -27.64 9.24 -14.39
N SER A 176 -26.74 8.35 -14.79
CA SER A 176 -26.90 6.90 -14.60
C SER A 176 -26.50 6.41 -13.22
N GLY A 177 -25.96 7.28 -12.37
CA GLY A 177 -25.51 6.94 -11.01
C GLY A 177 -24.10 6.32 -10.96
N VAL A 178 -23.31 6.51 -12.01
CA VAL A 178 -21.94 6.05 -12.11
C VAL A 178 -21.00 7.24 -12.21
#